data_10eb85e0df7c5654240487e9fd9f0587
#
_entry.id   10eb85e0df7c5654240487e9fd9f0587
#
_cell.length_a   1.000
_cell.length_b   1.000
_cell.length_c   1.000
_cell.angle_alpha   90.00
_cell.angle_beta   90.00
_cell.angle_gamma   90.00
#
_symmetry.space_group_name_H-M   'P 1'
#
loop_
_entity.id
_entity.type
_entity.pdbx_description
1 polymer ?
#
loop_
_entity_poly.entity_id
_entity_poly.type
_entity_poly.pdbx_seq_one_letter_code
_entity_poly.pdbx_strand_id
1 'polypeptide(L)'
;MRIAHMTAEHVPQVAALEKVCFSDPWSEKSVASELENPLSCWLVALDGEAVAGYVGSQTVMDETDMMNIAVHPDFRRQGVARVLILALIGELKKRGSRCLTLEVRASNDPARALYESLGFAHVGTRRNYYQNPKEDALILRKEWEI
;
A
#
# COMPACT_ATOMS: atom_id res chain seq x y z
N MET A 1 -12.13 -12.45 -6.65
CA MET A 1 -11.69 -11.06 -6.38
C MET A 1 -10.74 -10.63 -7.49
N ARG A 2 -10.94 -9.45 -8.03
CA ARG A 2 -10.19 -8.96 -9.18
C ARG A 2 -9.30 -7.78 -8.78
N ILE A 3 -8.06 -7.75 -9.26
CA ILE A 3 -7.17 -6.61 -9.08
C ILE A 3 -7.23 -5.73 -10.32
N ALA A 4 -7.38 -4.43 -10.11
CA ALA A 4 -7.47 -3.46 -11.20
C ALA A 4 -6.75 -2.16 -10.79
N HIS A 5 -6.39 -1.36 -11.78
CA HIS A 5 -5.93 0.00 -11.51
C HIS A 5 -7.07 0.83 -10.92
N MET A 6 -6.74 1.67 -9.92
CA MET A 6 -7.72 2.57 -9.34
C MET A 6 -8.20 3.58 -10.39
N THR A 7 -9.51 3.77 -10.47
CA THR A 7 -10.13 4.78 -11.31
C THR A 7 -10.91 5.77 -10.45
N ALA A 8 -11.43 6.82 -11.08
CA ALA A 8 -12.24 7.82 -10.37
C ALA A 8 -13.44 7.20 -9.64
N GLU A 9 -14.01 6.12 -10.19
CA GLU A 9 -15.13 5.42 -9.55
C GLU A 9 -14.76 4.80 -8.20
N HIS A 10 -13.49 4.42 -8.01
CA HIS A 10 -13.02 3.77 -6.79
C HIS A 10 -12.64 4.76 -5.69
N VAL A 11 -12.35 6.01 -6.04
CA VAL A 11 -11.82 7.01 -5.11
C VAL A 11 -12.67 7.19 -3.86
N PRO A 12 -14.01 7.33 -3.93
CA PRO A 12 -14.81 7.47 -2.72
C PRO A 12 -14.68 6.30 -1.76
N GLN A 13 -14.65 5.07 -2.27
CA GLN A 13 -14.50 3.88 -1.44
C GLN A 13 -13.09 3.78 -0.83
N VAL A 14 -12.06 4.13 -1.57
CA VAL A 14 -10.68 4.17 -1.07
C VAL A 14 -10.56 5.20 0.05
N ALA A 15 -11.12 6.40 -0.14
CA ALA A 15 -11.11 7.43 0.89
C ALA A 15 -11.89 7.01 2.15
N ALA A 16 -13.00 6.28 1.98
CA ALA A 16 -13.75 5.73 3.10
C ALA A 16 -12.93 4.70 3.88
N LEU A 17 -12.18 3.84 3.20
CA LEU A 17 -11.28 2.88 3.84
C LEU A 17 -10.15 3.58 4.60
N GLU A 18 -9.62 4.67 4.06
CA GLU A 18 -8.61 5.48 4.76
C GLU A 18 -9.11 5.92 6.13
N LYS A 19 -10.34 6.41 6.19
CA LYS A 19 -10.95 6.87 7.44
C LYS A 19 -11.17 5.74 8.45
N VAL A 20 -11.49 4.56 7.96
CA VAL A 20 -11.72 3.39 8.82
C VAL A 20 -10.40 2.84 9.36
N CYS A 21 -9.35 2.83 8.54
CA CYS A 21 -8.12 2.11 8.84
C CYS A 21 -7.02 2.97 9.46
N PHE A 22 -7.07 4.29 9.30
CA PHE A 22 -5.97 5.17 9.70
C PHE A 22 -6.46 6.35 10.54
N SER A 23 -5.66 6.72 11.54
CA SER A 23 -5.93 7.88 12.38
C SER A 23 -5.65 9.21 11.67
N ASP A 24 -4.82 9.18 10.65
CA ASP A 24 -4.48 10.35 9.82
C ASP A 24 -4.70 9.99 8.36
N PRO A 25 -5.97 9.90 7.93
CA PRO A 25 -6.30 9.39 6.59
C PRO A 25 -6.02 10.41 5.49
N TRP A 26 -5.68 9.90 4.30
CA TRP A 26 -5.69 10.72 3.10
C TRP A 26 -7.12 11.19 2.82
N SER A 27 -7.25 12.44 2.41
CA SER A 27 -8.55 12.96 1.97
C SER A 27 -8.94 12.37 0.61
N GLU A 28 -10.23 12.40 0.31
CA GLU A 28 -10.72 11.98 -1.00
C GLU A 28 -10.06 12.78 -2.12
N LYS A 29 -9.86 14.09 -1.91
CA LYS A 29 -9.17 14.95 -2.88
C LYS A 29 -7.73 14.53 -3.10
N SER A 30 -7.02 14.16 -2.03
CA SER A 30 -5.63 13.71 -2.14
C SER A 30 -5.54 12.37 -2.87
N VAL A 31 -6.45 11.46 -2.59
CA VAL A 31 -6.51 10.17 -3.31
C VAL A 31 -6.80 10.42 -4.79
N ALA A 32 -7.79 11.28 -5.10
CA ALA A 32 -8.13 11.60 -6.48
C ALA A 32 -6.96 12.20 -7.25
N SER A 33 -6.15 13.02 -6.59
CA SER A 33 -4.99 13.66 -7.23
C SER A 33 -3.95 12.66 -7.71
N GLU A 34 -3.90 11.48 -7.09
CA GLU A 34 -2.96 10.42 -7.50
C GLU A 34 -3.29 9.83 -8.88
N LEU A 35 -4.52 9.95 -9.34
CA LEU A 35 -4.92 9.50 -10.68
C LEU A 35 -4.22 10.30 -11.78
N GLU A 36 -3.84 11.53 -11.50
CA GLU A 36 -3.19 12.42 -12.46
C GLU A 36 -1.67 12.49 -12.26
N ASN A 37 -1.15 11.83 -11.24
CA ASN A 37 0.27 11.83 -10.95
C ASN A 37 0.96 10.72 -11.76
N PRO A 38 1.83 11.06 -12.74
CA PRO A 38 2.49 10.05 -13.57
C PRO A 38 3.44 9.13 -12.78
N LEU A 39 3.84 9.53 -11.57
CA LEU A 39 4.70 8.72 -10.71
C LEU A 39 3.93 7.66 -9.94
N SER A 40 2.60 7.76 -9.90
CA SER A 40 1.76 6.92 -9.04
C SER A 40 1.31 5.64 -9.71
N CYS A 41 1.19 4.59 -8.91
CA CYS A 41 0.51 3.36 -9.28
C CYS A 41 -0.34 2.93 -8.09
N TRP A 42 -1.66 3.00 -8.26
CA TRP A 42 -2.63 2.59 -7.25
C TRP A 42 -3.48 1.45 -7.80
N LEU A 43 -3.54 0.37 -7.04
CA LEU A 43 -4.32 -0.82 -7.39
C LEU A 43 -5.43 -1.04 -6.37
N VAL A 44 -6.56 -1.54 -6.83
CA VAL A 44 -7.69 -1.91 -5.98
C VAL A 44 -8.00 -3.39 -6.15
N ALA A 45 -8.41 -4.02 -5.06
CA ALA A 45 -8.97 -5.37 -5.07
C ALA A 45 -10.48 -5.25 -5.03
N LEU A 46 -11.16 -5.80 -6.02
CA LEU A 46 -12.59 -5.65 -6.22
C LEU A 46 -13.33 -6.96 -5.97
N ASP A 47 -14.36 -6.90 -5.15
CA ASP A 47 -15.35 -7.94 -5.00
C ASP A 47 -16.64 -7.42 -5.67
N GLY A 48 -16.84 -7.77 -6.94
CA GLY A 48 -17.85 -7.11 -7.75
C GLY A 48 -17.46 -5.62 -7.91
N GLU A 49 -18.34 -4.73 -7.48
CA GLU A 49 -18.09 -3.28 -7.52
C GLU A 49 -17.55 -2.73 -6.20
N ALA A 50 -17.48 -3.58 -5.17
CA ALA A 50 -16.97 -3.16 -3.86
C ALA A 50 -15.45 -3.20 -3.82
N VAL A 51 -14.83 -2.16 -3.28
CA VAL A 51 -13.39 -2.12 -3.03
C VAL A 51 -13.11 -2.86 -1.72
N ALA A 52 -12.53 -4.04 -1.85
CA ALA A 52 -12.14 -4.86 -0.69
C ALA A 52 -10.83 -4.39 -0.07
N GLY A 53 -9.98 -3.73 -0.86
CA GLY A 53 -8.71 -3.21 -0.41
C GLY A 53 -8.01 -2.44 -1.52
N TYR A 54 -6.93 -1.78 -1.17
CA TYR A 54 -6.14 -1.01 -2.14
C TYR A 54 -4.69 -0.93 -1.68
N VAL A 55 -3.81 -0.61 -2.62
CA VAL A 55 -2.42 -0.27 -2.37
C VAL A 55 -2.03 0.90 -3.26
N GLY A 56 -1.35 1.88 -2.70
CA GLY A 56 -0.87 3.05 -3.44
C GLY A 56 0.63 3.16 -3.37
N SER A 57 1.24 3.60 -4.45
CA SER A 57 2.68 3.75 -4.56
C SER A 57 3.07 4.91 -5.47
N GLN A 58 4.30 5.39 -5.28
CA GLN A 58 4.91 6.37 -6.16
C GLN A 58 6.33 5.92 -6.48
N THR A 59 6.72 6.06 -7.75
CA THR A 59 8.04 5.67 -8.24
C THR A 59 8.78 6.91 -8.70
N VAL A 60 9.98 7.11 -8.16
CA VAL A 60 10.90 8.14 -8.61
C VAL A 60 12.11 7.43 -9.19
N MET A 61 12.37 7.64 -10.49
CA MET A 61 13.39 6.93 -11.23
C MET A 61 13.12 5.41 -11.19
N ASP A 62 13.94 4.62 -10.54
CA ASP A 62 13.77 3.17 -10.46
C ASP A 62 13.46 2.66 -9.04
N GLU A 63 13.08 3.56 -8.14
CA GLU A 63 12.76 3.22 -6.75
C GLU A 63 11.32 3.60 -6.42
N THR A 64 10.61 2.67 -5.80
CA THR A 64 9.20 2.85 -5.45
C THR A 64 9.01 2.88 -3.93
N ASP A 65 8.21 3.84 -3.48
CA ASP A 65 7.72 3.90 -2.11
C ASP A 65 6.25 3.54 -2.08
N MET A 66 5.86 2.68 -1.15
CA MET A 66 4.45 2.41 -0.88
C MET A 66 3.90 3.58 -0.06
N MET A 67 2.85 4.22 -0.57
CA MET A 67 2.22 5.33 0.12
C MET A 67 1.28 4.82 1.21
N ASN A 68 0.44 3.85 0.88
CA ASN A 68 -0.48 3.25 1.84
C ASN A 68 -1.03 1.92 1.32
N ILE A 69 -1.52 1.09 2.24
CA ILE A 69 -2.22 -0.16 1.93
C ILE A 69 -3.28 -0.40 3.00
N ALA A 70 -4.47 -0.81 2.59
CA ALA A 70 -5.52 -1.17 3.53
C ALA A 70 -6.44 -2.23 2.95
N VAL A 71 -7.03 -3.03 3.85
CA VAL A 71 -8.03 -4.04 3.52
C VAL A 71 -9.28 -3.74 4.35
N HIS A 72 -10.43 -3.73 3.69
CA HIS A 72 -11.71 -3.54 4.36
C HIS A 72 -11.90 -4.60 5.45
N PRO A 73 -12.40 -4.24 6.64
CA PRO A 73 -12.56 -5.20 7.75
C PRO A 73 -13.29 -6.49 7.38
N ASP A 74 -14.29 -6.41 6.49
CA ASP A 74 -15.07 -7.58 6.07
C ASP A 74 -14.28 -8.55 5.19
N PHE A 75 -13.14 -8.13 4.68
CA PHE A 75 -12.31 -8.95 3.77
C PHE A 75 -10.95 -9.32 4.36
N ARG A 76 -10.73 -9.04 5.63
CA ARG A 76 -9.47 -9.40 6.31
C ARG A 76 -9.33 -10.91 6.43
N ARG A 77 -8.07 -11.38 6.54
CA ARG A 77 -7.70 -12.79 6.67
C ARG A 77 -8.03 -13.63 5.43
N GLN A 78 -8.20 -12.99 4.27
CA GLN A 78 -8.47 -13.65 3.00
C GLN A 78 -7.31 -13.50 2.01
N GLY A 79 -6.16 -12.98 2.46
CA GLY A 79 -4.98 -12.81 1.61
C GLY A 79 -5.05 -11.62 0.66
N VAL A 80 -5.96 -10.66 0.87
CA VAL A 80 -6.13 -9.51 -0.02
C VAL A 80 -4.86 -8.66 -0.09
N ALA A 81 -4.25 -8.35 1.06
CA ALA A 81 -3.03 -7.55 1.09
C ALA A 81 -1.89 -8.24 0.33
N ARG A 82 -1.74 -9.56 0.50
CA ARG A 82 -0.72 -10.33 -0.22
C ARG A 82 -0.90 -10.23 -1.72
N VAL A 83 -2.13 -10.41 -2.20
CA VAL A 83 -2.44 -10.34 -3.64
C VAL A 83 -2.18 -8.95 -4.19
N LEU A 84 -2.57 -7.90 -3.44
CA LEU A 84 -2.31 -6.51 -3.83
C LEU A 84 -0.81 -6.22 -3.95
N ILE A 85 -0.01 -6.66 -2.98
CA ILE A 85 1.45 -6.42 -2.99
C ILE A 85 2.09 -7.15 -4.16
N LEU A 86 1.73 -8.41 -4.39
CA LEU A 86 2.27 -9.20 -5.50
C LEU A 86 1.89 -8.58 -6.85
N ALA A 87 0.65 -8.13 -7.01
CA ALA A 87 0.21 -7.46 -8.22
C ALA A 87 0.96 -6.14 -8.43
N LEU A 88 1.15 -5.37 -7.36
CA LEU A 88 1.92 -4.14 -7.42
C LEU A 88 3.36 -4.39 -7.87
N ILE A 89 4.04 -5.36 -7.27
CA ILE A 89 5.41 -5.71 -7.67
C ILE A 89 5.47 -6.08 -9.15
N GLY A 90 4.50 -6.83 -9.64
CA GLY A 90 4.40 -7.16 -11.07
C GLY A 90 4.31 -5.93 -11.96
N GLU A 91 3.48 -4.95 -11.59
CA GLU A 91 3.35 -3.69 -12.31
C GLU A 91 4.64 -2.86 -12.23
N LEU A 92 5.26 -2.81 -11.06
CA LEU A 92 6.48 -2.04 -10.85
C LEU A 92 7.63 -2.58 -11.70
N LYS A 93 7.75 -3.89 -11.82
CA LYS A 93 8.76 -4.51 -12.68
C LYS A 93 8.57 -4.10 -14.14
N LYS A 94 7.33 -4.05 -14.62
CA LYS A 94 7.02 -3.60 -15.99
C LYS A 94 7.42 -2.15 -16.21
N ARG A 95 7.37 -1.33 -15.16
CA ARG A 95 7.72 0.09 -15.22
C ARG A 95 9.21 0.37 -15.01
N GLY A 96 10.02 -0.67 -14.81
CA GLY A 96 11.45 -0.54 -14.61
C GLY A 96 11.86 -0.21 -13.18
N SER A 97 10.97 -0.33 -12.20
CA SER A 97 11.33 -0.18 -10.79
C SER A 97 12.11 -1.39 -10.31
N ARG A 98 13.06 -1.17 -9.39
CA ARG A 98 13.94 -2.20 -8.84
C ARG A 98 13.64 -2.55 -7.41
N CYS A 99 12.76 -1.81 -6.74
CA CYS A 99 12.50 -2.04 -5.33
C CYS A 99 11.17 -1.45 -4.91
N LEU A 100 10.71 -1.94 -3.75
CA LEU A 100 9.55 -1.39 -3.05
C LEU A 100 9.94 -1.21 -1.59
N THR A 101 9.82 0.01 -1.09
CA THR A 101 10.10 0.37 0.30
C THR A 101 8.80 0.81 0.95
N LEU A 102 8.60 0.42 2.20
CA LEU A 102 7.41 0.78 2.96
C LEU A 102 7.76 1.04 4.42
N GLU A 103 6.82 1.66 5.12
CA GLU A 103 6.91 1.91 6.54
C GLU A 103 5.76 1.19 7.23
N VAL A 104 6.02 0.58 8.38
CA VAL A 104 5.03 -0.14 9.16
C VAL A 104 5.24 0.15 10.64
N ARG A 105 4.12 0.26 11.40
CA ARG A 105 4.23 0.43 12.85
C ARG A 105 4.98 -0.76 13.46
N ALA A 106 5.91 -0.46 14.36
CA ALA A 106 6.72 -1.50 15.00
C ALA A 106 5.88 -2.58 15.69
N SER A 107 4.71 -2.21 16.21
CA SER A 107 3.80 -3.12 16.90
C SER A 107 2.85 -3.91 15.98
N ASN A 108 2.85 -3.60 14.69
CA ASN A 108 1.92 -4.25 13.74
C ASN A 108 2.47 -5.62 13.31
N ASP A 109 2.38 -6.60 14.21
CA ASP A 109 2.93 -7.93 14.00
C ASP A 109 2.35 -8.67 12.78
N PRO A 110 1.03 -8.64 12.54
CA PRO A 110 0.48 -9.29 11.34
C PRO A 110 1.03 -8.72 10.04
N ALA A 111 1.16 -7.40 9.94
CA ALA A 111 1.71 -6.76 8.75
C ALA A 111 3.19 -7.10 8.57
N ARG A 112 3.96 -7.04 9.66
CA ARG A 112 5.38 -7.40 9.63
C ARG A 112 5.59 -8.83 9.17
N ALA A 113 4.80 -9.78 9.69
CA ALA A 113 4.88 -11.17 9.29
C ALA A 113 4.55 -11.35 7.80
N LEU A 114 3.56 -10.64 7.30
CA LEU A 114 3.21 -10.66 5.87
C LEU A 114 4.39 -10.18 5.02
N TYR A 115 4.95 -9.03 5.35
CA TYR A 115 6.06 -8.46 4.58
C TYR A 115 7.30 -9.36 4.62
N GLU A 116 7.63 -9.91 5.78
CA GLU A 116 8.75 -10.85 5.91
C GLU A 116 8.53 -12.08 5.03
N SER A 117 7.30 -12.61 5.01
CA SER A 117 6.96 -13.78 4.19
C SER A 117 7.08 -13.49 2.69
N LEU A 118 6.97 -12.22 2.29
CA LEU A 118 7.12 -11.78 0.91
C LEU A 118 8.56 -11.38 0.56
N GLY A 119 9.50 -11.51 1.50
CA GLY A 119 10.90 -11.25 1.25
C GLY A 119 11.36 -9.82 1.54
N PHE A 120 10.55 -9.02 2.25
CA PHE A 120 10.98 -7.70 2.68
C PHE A 120 11.95 -7.81 3.85
N ALA A 121 12.99 -6.99 3.84
CA ALA A 121 14.00 -6.93 4.89
C ALA A 121 13.91 -5.60 5.65
N HIS A 122 14.19 -5.63 6.95
CA HIS A 122 14.26 -4.43 7.78
C HIS A 122 15.55 -3.68 7.46
N VAL A 123 15.44 -2.46 6.94
CA VAL A 123 16.60 -1.66 6.52
C VAL A 123 16.79 -0.39 7.34
N GLY A 124 15.85 -0.03 8.19
CA GLY A 124 15.96 1.16 9.02
C GLY A 124 14.78 1.32 9.96
N THR A 125 14.86 2.34 10.82
CA THR A 125 13.80 2.69 11.76
C THR A 125 13.67 4.20 11.82
N ARG A 126 12.44 4.70 11.73
CA ARG A 126 12.14 6.11 11.98
C ARG A 126 11.53 6.23 13.36
N ARG A 127 12.25 6.79 14.30
CA ARG A 127 11.77 6.92 15.67
C ARG A 127 10.65 7.94 15.77
N ASN A 128 9.60 7.58 16.54
CA ASN A 128 8.44 8.44 16.81
C ASN A 128 7.78 8.99 15.56
N TYR A 129 7.80 8.21 14.47
CA TYR A 129 7.27 8.61 13.16
C TYR A 129 5.75 8.73 13.17
N TYR A 130 5.07 7.76 13.79
CA TYR A 130 3.60 7.75 13.88
C TYR A 130 3.11 8.53 15.08
N GLN A 131 1.90 9.09 14.93
CA GLN A 131 1.18 9.74 16.02
C GLN A 131 -0.14 8.99 16.22
N ASN A 132 -0.77 9.17 17.40
CA ASN A 132 -2.09 8.66 17.74
C ASN A 132 -2.27 7.14 17.56
N PRO A 133 -1.49 6.27 18.20
CA PRO A 133 -0.47 6.55 19.22
C PRO A 133 0.91 6.82 18.62
N LYS A 134 1.77 7.43 19.42
CA LYS A 134 3.16 7.68 19.06
C LYS A 134 3.91 6.38 19.03
N GLU A 135 4.57 6.10 17.92
CA GLU A 135 5.24 4.82 17.71
C GLU A 135 6.31 4.94 16.62
N ASP A 136 7.32 4.07 16.70
CA ASP A 136 8.34 3.99 15.66
C ASP A 136 7.80 3.33 14.41
N ALA A 137 8.34 3.74 13.26
CA ALA A 137 8.12 3.06 11.99
C ALA A 137 9.33 2.19 11.66
N LEU A 138 9.09 0.95 11.28
CA LEU A 138 10.13 0.12 10.68
C LEU A 138 10.10 0.36 9.18
N ILE A 139 11.28 0.54 8.60
CA ILE A 139 11.43 0.67 7.15
C ILE A 139 11.79 -0.69 6.60
N LEU A 140 10.92 -1.22 5.73
CA LEU A 140 11.10 -2.52 5.10
C LEU A 140 11.26 -2.33 3.60
N ARG A 141 12.14 -3.12 3.00
CA ARG A 141 12.45 -2.99 1.59
C ARG A 141 12.62 -4.35 0.94
N LYS A 142 12.07 -4.48 -0.25
CA LYS A 142 12.29 -5.63 -1.11
C LYS A 142 12.88 -5.15 -2.43
N GLU A 143 13.97 -5.80 -2.84
CA GLU A 143 14.64 -5.52 -4.11
C GLU A 143 14.49 -6.72 -5.03
N TRP A 144 14.57 -6.46 -6.33
CA TRP A 144 14.55 -7.49 -7.37
C TRP A 144 15.42 -7.04 -8.53
N GLU A 145 15.77 -7.99 -9.36
CA GLU A 145 16.49 -7.68 -10.60
C GLU A 145 15.50 -7.44 -11.74
N ILE A 146 15.87 -6.53 -12.63
CA ILE A 146 15.05 -6.21 -13.80
C ILE A 146 15.52 -7.02 -14.99
#